data_c8e3fde1f20f2139d6d796b2f98c2bb3
#
_entry.id   c8e3fde1f20f2139d6d796b2f98c2bb3
#
_cell.length_a   1.000
_cell.length_b   1.000
_cell.length_c   1.000
_cell.angle_alpha   90.00
_cell.angle_beta   90.00
_cell.angle_gamma   90.00
#
_symmetry.space_group_name_H-M   'P 1'
#
loop_
_entity.id
_entity.type
_entity.pdbx_description
1 polymer ?
#
loop_
_entity_poly.entity_id
_entity_poly.type
_entity_poly.pdbx_seq_one_letter_code
_entity_poly.pdbx_strand_id
1 'polypeptide(L)'
;MQSHLSAAHFHSEETAYAYVEARLWPDGPVCPHCGATSEQVGRLRGKTNRIGLCKCYACRKPFTVKVGTVFESSHVPMRVWLQAIYLFCSSKKGISTRQLQRTFQCGLKTAWFLGHRVREAMTELGISNSGPLGGANRVVESDETFIGGKAANRKGKIPPKAAVLSLVERDGRVRSFHVPNVTAQTLRPIMTANVDRASYLMTDESPVYWSIGRQFAGHGAVNHSAEEYVRAYFWHTNTRSSSAGSTAAISTSPRLICTVTPPSSISGTTIESLPELMIWNGPIARSSA
;
A
#
# COMPACT_ATOMS: atom_id res chain seq x y z
N MET A 1 -28.86 4.46 4.43
CA MET A 1 -27.42 4.27 4.14
C MET A 1 -26.60 5.10 5.12
N GLN A 2 -25.73 4.49 5.90
CA GLN A 2 -24.78 5.22 6.75
C GLN A 2 -23.46 5.34 6.01
N SER A 3 -22.88 6.52 6.00
CA SER A 3 -21.55 6.74 5.42
C SER A 3 -20.49 6.14 6.36
N HIS A 4 -19.46 5.50 5.82
CA HIS A 4 -18.31 5.05 6.61
C HIS A 4 -17.64 6.20 7.37
N LEU A 5 -17.65 7.40 6.79
CA LEU A 5 -17.13 8.61 7.45
C LEU A 5 -17.97 9.08 8.64
N SER A 6 -19.17 8.54 8.89
CA SER A 6 -19.97 8.87 10.06
C SER A 6 -19.55 8.13 11.34
N ALA A 7 -18.58 7.20 11.24
CA ALA A 7 -18.10 6.46 12.39
C ALA A 7 -17.39 7.39 13.41
N ALA A 8 -17.57 7.11 14.70
CA ALA A 8 -17.13 7.96 15.80
C ALA A 8 -15.62 8.29 15.78
N HIS A 9 -14.80 7.33 15.35
CA HIS A 9 -13.34 7.50 15.28
C HIS A 9 -12.86 8.53 14.22
N PHE A 10 -13.73 8.97 13.31
CA PHE A 10 -13.43 10.08 12.41
C PHE A 10 -13.78 11.45 13.00
N HIS A 11 -14.50 11.52 14.12
CA HIS A 11 -15.00 12.77 14.68
C HIS A 11 -14.42 13.09 16.06
N SER A 12 -14.21 12.09 16.92
CA SER A 12 -13.63 12.28 18.24
C SER A 12 -12.18 11.79 18.28
N GLU A 13 -11.31 12.59 18.91
CA GLU A 13 -9.88 12.23 19.07
C GLU A 13 -9.73 11.01 19.99
N GLU A 14 -10.53 10.92 21.06
CA GLU A 14 -10.49 9.81 22.01
C GLU A 14 -10.86 8.49 21.36
N THR A 15 -11.95 8.47 20.57
CA THR A 15 -12.37 7.27 19.84
C THR A 15 -11.39 6.92 18.72
N ALA A 16 -10.71 7.91 18.11
CA ALA A 16 -9.65 7.68 17.14
C ALA A 16 -8.45 6.97 17.75
N TYR A 17 -8.00 7.41 18.93
CA TYR A 17 -6.93 6.71 19.67
C TYR A 17 -7.35 5.30 20.06
N ALA A 18 -8.55 5.12 20.62
CA ALA A 18 -9.06 3.81 21.00
C ALA A 18 -9.15 2.85 19.78
N TYR A 19 -9.58 3.37 18.63
CA TYR A 19 -9.65 2.62 17.39
C TYR A 19 -8.28 2.11 16.93
N VAL A 20 -7.25 2.98 16.97
CA VAL A 20 -5.88 2.61 16.57
C VAL A 20 -5.25 1.67 17.59
N GLU A 21 -5.45 1.93 18.89
CA GLU A 21 -4.93 1.08 19.97
C GLU A 21 -5.50 -0.34 19.92
N ALA A 22 -6.79 -0.50 19.67
CA ALA A 22 -7.43 -1.82 19.57
C ALA A 22 -6.86 -2.66 18.42
N ARG A 23 -6.38 -2.02 17.35
CA ARG A 23 -5.77 -2.69 16.20
C ARG A 23 -4.29 -2.98 16.39
N LEU A 24 -3.56 -2.03 16.96
CA LEU A 24 -2.12 -2.17 17.17
C LEU A 24 -1.81 -3.10 18.34
N TRP A 25 -2.67 -3.10 19.34
CA TRP A 25 -2.49 -3.82 20.60
C TRP A 25 -3.75 -4.63 20.98
N PRO A 26 -4.08 -5.68 20.22
CA PRO A 26 -5.28 -6.49 20.49
C PRO A 26 -5.24 -7.11 21.89
N ASP A 27 -4.05 -7.55 22.35
CA ASP A 27 -3.82 -8.19 23.65
C ASP A 27 -3.40 -7.18 24.75
N GLY A 28 -3.50 -5.88 24.45
CA GLY A 28 -3.11 -4.81 25.36
C GLY A 28 -1.79 -4.12 24.96
N PRO A 29 -1.47 -2.97 25.59
CA PRO A 29 -0.38 -2.12 25.15
C PRO A 29 0.99 -2.78 25.28
N VAL A 30 1.77 -2.73 24.20
CA VAL A 30 3.17 -3.20 24.14
C VAL A 30 4.09 -2.00 24.02
N CYS A 31 5.16 -1.99 24.82
CA CYS A 31 6.11 -0.89 24.83
C CYS A 31 6.96 -0.89 23.53
N PRO A 32 6.92 0.19 22.71
CA PRO A 32 7.69 0.25 21.47
C PRO A 32 9.21 0.44 21.71
N HIS A 33 9.63 0.69 22.94
CA HIS A 33 11.05 0.91 23.27
C HIS A 33 11.77 -0.36 23.74
N CYS A 34 11.09 -1.25 24.45
CA CYS A 34 11.70 -2.44 25.05
C CYS A 34 10.90 -3.74 24.86
N GLY A 35 9.73 -3.68 24.22
CA GLY A 35 8.88 -4.86 23.98
C GLY A 35 8.10 -5.37 25.19
N ALA A 36 8.16 -4.69 26.35
CA ALA A 36 7.41 -5.09 27.53
C ALA A 36 5.91 -5.12 27.28
N THR A 37 5.24 -6.16 27.76
CA THR A 37 3.81 -6.41 27.55
C THR A 37 2.93 -5.61 28.51
N SER A 38 1.62 -5.77 28.40
CA SER A 38 0.60 -5.05 29.16
C SER A 38 0.76 -5.15 30.69
N GLU A 39 1.38 -6.22 31.21
CA GLU A 39 1.63 -6.40 32.65
C GLU A 39 2.58 -5.33 33.22
N GLN A 40 3.51 -4.86 32.40
CA GLN A 40 4.50 -3.85 32.79
C GLN A 40 4.22 -2.48 32.19
N VAL A 41 3.02 -2.26 31.64
CA VAL A 41 2.60 -0.99 31.04
C VAL A 41 1.35 -0.47 31.70
N GLY A 42 1.40 0.74 32.23
CA GLY A 42 0.26 1.42 32.83
C GLY A 42 -0.24 2.58 31.98
N ARG A 43 -1.57 2.76 31.91
CA ARG A 43 -2.16 3.96 31.31
C ARG A 43 -2.15 5.10 32.30
N LEU A 44 -1.63 6.24 31.89
CA LEU A 44 -1.64 7.47 32.67
C LEU A 44 -2.95 8.22 32.40
N ARG A 45 -3.88 8.14 33.37
CA ARG A 45 -5.16 8.86 33.34
C ARG A 45 -5.04 10.15 34.13
N GLY A 46 -5.51 11.27 33.59
CA GLY A 46 -5.54 12.57 34.27
C GLY A 46 -5.92 13.68 33.31
N LYS A 47 -6.53 14.74 33.82
CA LYS A 47 -7.00 15.89 33.00
C LYS A 47 -5.88 16.61 32.24
N THR A 48 -4.65 16.54 32.74
CA THR A 48 -3.46 17.16 32.14
C THR A 48 -2.68 16.23 31.21
N ASN A 49 -2.99 14.93 31.21
CA ASN A 49 -2.27 13.96 30.41
C ASN A 49 -2.79 13.94 28.96
N ARG A 50 -1.88 13.66 28.02
CA ARG A 50 -2.25 13.47 26.62
C ARG A 50 -3.12 12.22 26.48
N ILE A 51 -4.06 12.25 25.54
CA ILE A 51 -4.90 11.09 25.19
C ILE A 51 -4.00 9.91 24.78
N GLY A 52 -4.32 8.70 25.29
CA GLY A 52 -3.59 7.48 24.97
C GLY A 52 -2.17 7.39 25.56
N LEU A 53 -1.83 8.21 26.58
CA LEU A 53 -0.51 8.16 27.19
C LEU A 53 -0.34 6.91 28.06
N CYS A 54 0.65 6.09 27.73
CA CYS A 54 1.08 4.94 28.50
C CYS A 54 2.48 5.15 29.08
N LYS A 55 2.79 4.49 30.17
CA LYS A 55 4.13 4.44 30.77
C LYS A 55 4.56 2.98 30.92
N CYS A 56 5.73 2.69 30.39
CA CYS A 56 6.38 1.41 30.65
C CYS A 56 7.12 1.46 32.00
N TYR A 57 6.88 0.50 32.86
CA TYR A 57 7.58 0.40 34.15
C TYR A 57 8.92 -0.30 34.05
N ALA A 58 9.13 -1.12 33.01
CA ALA A 58 10.40 -1.78 32.75
C ALA A 58 11.48 -0.79 32.28
N CYS A 59 11.24 -0.03 31.22
CA CYS A 59 12.20 0.95 30.69
C CYS A 59 11.94 2.40 31.17
N ARG A 60 10.88 2.63 31.94
CA ARG A 60 10.45 3.92 32.52
C ARG A 60 10.11 5.03 31.51
N LYS A 61 10.01 4.71 30.22
CA LYS A 61 9.69 5.66 29.14
C LYS A 61 8.17 5.80 28.95
N PRO A 62 7.67 7.04 28.80
CA PRO A 62 6.29 7.27 28.35
C PRO A 62 6.18 7.08 26.85
N PHE A 63 5.03 6.61 26.39
CA PHE A 63 4.74 6.42 24.96
C PHE A 63 3.24 6.51 24.68
N THR A 64 2.91 6.69 23.44
CA THR A 64 1.53 6.59 22.90
C THR A 64 1.56 5.69 21.68
N VAL A 65 0.41 5.34 21.18
CA VAL A 65 0.24 4.58 19.93
C VAL A 65 0.92 5.24 18.70
N LYS A 66 1.32 6.50 18.81
CA LYS A 66 2.04 7.20 17.72
C LYS A 66 3.51 6.77 17.58
N VAL A 67 4.14 6.33 18.66
CA VAL A 67 5.58 5.98 18.65
C VAL A 67 5.80 4.72 17.84
N GLY A 68 6.70 4.77 16.87
CA GLY A 68 7.00 3.65 15.96
C GLY A 68 5.95 3.41 14.87
N THR A 69 5.01 4.32 14.68
CA THR A 69 3.97 4.21 13.65
C THR A 69 4.03 5.37 12.65
N VAL A 70 3.22 5.29 11.60
CA VAL A 70 3.05 6.39 10.62
C VAL A 70 2.69 7.73 11.26
N PHE A 71 2.17 7.72 12.47
CA PHE A 71 1.76 8.91 13.23
C PHE A 71 2.89 9.55 14.04
N GLU A 72 4.08 8.96 14.07
CA GLU A 72 5.18 9.41 14.92
C GLU A 72 5.57 10.87 14.66
N SER A 73 5.85 11.60 15.73
CA SER A 73 6.27 13.02 15.70
C SER A 73 5.32 13.97 14.96
N SER A 74 4.07 13.57 14.78
CA SER A 74 3.06 14.38 14.10
C SER A 74 2.20 15.16 15.10
N HIS A 75 2.01 16.46 14.81
CA HIS A 75 1.06 17.33 15.52
C HIS A 75 -0.37 17.22 14.97
N VAL A 76 -0.55 16.55 13.83
CA VAL A 76 -1.87 16.34 13.23
C VAL A 76 -2.72 15.46 14.15
N PRO A 77 -4.00 15.82 14.43
CA PRO A 77 -4.90 15.01 15.23
C PRO A 77 -5.09 13.62 14.64
N MET A 78 -5.26 12.60 15.48
CA MET A 78 -5.41 11.21 15.07
C MET A 78 -6.63 11.02 14.17
N ARG A 79 -7.75 11.66 14.50
CA ARG A 79 -8.98 11.63 13.67
C ARG A 79 -8.74 12.13 12.24
N VAL A 80 -7.89 13.15 12.05
CA VAL A 80 -7.53 13.67 10.72
C VAL A 80 -6.64 12.70 9.96
N TRP A 81 -5.74 12.00 10.65
CA TRP A 81 -4.95 10.92 10.06
C TRP A 81 -5.84 9.80 9.55
N LEU A 82 -6.80 9.34 10.34
CA LEU A 82 -7.71 8.27 9.94
C LEU A 82 -8.58 8.68 8.74
N GLN A 83 -9.10 9.92 8.75
CA GLN A 83 -9.83 10.47 7.61
C GLN A 83 -8.95 10.53 6.35
N ALA A 84 -7.69 10.97 6.48
CA ALA A 84 -6.76 11.03 5.34
C ALA A 84 -6.47 9.64 4.78
N ILE A 85 -6.17 8.66 5.63
CA ILE A 85 -5.95 7.27 5.23
C ILE A 85 -7.19 6.74 4.50
N TYR A 86 -8.37 6.92 5.06
CA TYR A 86 -9.62 6.51 4.43
C TYR A 86 -9.80 7.14 3.04
N LEU A 87 -9.57 8.44 2.89
CA LEU A 87 -9.68 9.13 1.61
C LEU A 87 -8.66 8.65 0.57
N PHE A 88 -7.44 8.30 1.01
CA PHE A 88 -6.44 7.70 0.12
C PHE A 88 -6.87 6.32 -0.36
N CYS A 89 -7.34 5.46 0.54
CA CYS A 89 -7.73 4.09 0.24
C CYS A 89 -9.03 4.02 -0.59
N SER A 90 -9.97 4.93 -0.37
CA SER A 90 -11.23 4.98 -1.12
C SER A 90 -11.12 5.64 -2.48
N SER A 91 -10.00 6.33 -2.77
CA SER A 91 -9.81 7.08 -4.01
C SER A 91 -9.07 6.25 -5.07
N LYS A 92 -9.74 5.92 -6.18
CA LYS A 92 -9.15 5.15 -7.31
C LYS A 92 -7.87 5.77 -7.89
N LYS A 93 -7.75 7.11 -7.88
CA LYS A 93 -6.60 7.84 -8.47
C LYS A 93 -5.72 8.53 -7.42
N GLY A 94 -5.94 8.23 -6.13
CA GLY A 94 -5.31 8.94 -5.03
C GLY A 94 -5.84 10.36 -4.87
N ILE A 95 -5.29 11.08 -3.90
CA ILE A 95 -5.71 12.43 -3.53
C ILE A 95 -4.56 13.42 -3.69
N SER A 96 -4.84 14.61 -4.25
CA SER A 96 -3.82 15.65 -4.40
C SER A 96 -3.61 16.43 -3.09
N THR A 97 -2.40 16.96 -2.90
CA THR A 97 -2.07 17.80 -1.73
C THR A 97 -3.02 19.01 -1.61
N ARG A 98 -3.39 19.63 -2.72
CA ARG A 98 -4.34 20.77 -2.72
C ARG A 98 -5.75 20.34 -2.31
N GLN A 99 -6.16 19.14 -2.63
CA GLN A 99 -7.44 18.60 -2.21
C GLN A 99 -7.44 18.32 -0.70
N LEU A 100 -6.38 17.68 -0.18
CA LEU A 100 -6.21 17.48 1.27
C LEU A 100 -6.22 18.81 2.03
N GLN A 101 -5.50 19.81 1.51
CA GLN A 101 -5.48 21.16 2.09
C GLN A 101 -6.90 21.74 2.24
N ARG A 102 -7.71 21.65 1.18
CA ARG A 102 -9.10 22.16 1.20
C ARG A 102 -10.01 21.34 2.10
N THR A 103 -9.87 20.02 2.07
CA THR A 103 -10.69 19.10 2.87
C THR A 103 -10.46 19.29 4.37
N PHE A 104 -9.19 19.41 4.79
CA PHE A 104 -8.84 19.52 6.20
C PHE A 104 -8.59 20.97 6.67
N GLN A 105 -8.75 21.96 5.80
CA GLN A 105 -8.52 23.39 6.10
C GLN A 105 -7.18 23.63 6.80
N CYS A 106 -6.13 22.93 6.37
CA CYS A 106 -4.80 22.98 6.96
C CYS A 106 -3.80 23.70 6.03
N GLY A 107 -2.61 24.00 6.56
CA GLY A 107 -1.53 24.54 5.74
C GLY A 107 -1.09 23.60 4.63
N LEU A 108 -0.62 24.16 3.51
CA LEU A 108 -0.14 23.35 2.38
C LEU A 108 0.98 22.38 2.76
N LYS A 109 1.91 22.83 3.63
CA LYS A 109 3.01 21.99 4.15
C LYS A 109 2.48 20.79 4.94
N THR A 110 1.46 21.00 5.77
CA THR A 110 0.81 19.94 6.56
C THR A 110 0.11 18.94 5.64
N ALA A 111 -0.64 19.41 4.66
CA ALA A 111 -1.31 18.55 3.69
C ALA A 111 -0.29 17.74 2.85
N TRP A 112 0.83 18.37 2.48
CA TRP A 112 1.90 17.72 1.74
C TRP A 112 2.55 16.61 2.57
N PHE A 113 2.95 16.94 3.81
CA PHE A 113 3.53 15.99 4.75
C PHE A 113 2.60 14.81 5.02
N LEU A 114 1.33 15.07 5.32
CA LEU A 114 0.32 14.05 5.56
C LEU A 114 0.19 13.10 4.35
N GLY A 115 0.07 13.66 3.15
CA GLY A 115 -0.08 12.86 1.94
C GLY A 115 1.15 12.03 1.59
N HIS A 116 2.36 12.57 1.79
CA HIS A 116 3.60 11.82 1.53
C HIS A 116 3.80 10.69 2.54
N ARG A 117 3.51 10.93 3.80
CA ARG A 117 3.68 9.93 4.85
C ARG A 117 2.70 8.77 4.73
N VAL A 118 1.45 9.04 4.32
CA VAL A 118 0.50 7.98 4.00
C VAL A 118 1.00 7.13 2.81
N ARG A 119 1.52 7.78 1.75
CA ARG A 119 2.07 7.05 0.59
C ARG A 119 3.29 6.21 0.95
N GLU A 120 4.18 6.73 1.77
CA GLU A 120 5.36 6.02 2.26
C GLU A 120 4.96 4.76 3.03
N ALA A 121 4.01 4.89 3.97
CA ALA A 121 3.46 3.75 4.69
C ALA A 121 2.85 2.69 3.76
N MET A 122 2.14 3.11 2.72
CA MET A 122 1.60 2.19 1.71
C MET A 122 2.71 1.45 0.95
N THR A 123 3.83 2.11 0.68
CA THR A 123 4.97 1.51 -0.04
C THR A 123 5.70 0.48 0.82
N GLU A 124 5.97 0.79 2.08
CA GLU A 124 6.64 -0.12 3.01
C GLU A 124 5.85 -1.42 3.23
N LEU A 125 4.52 -1.32 3.37
CA LEU A 125 3.65 -2.48 3.50
C LEU A 125 3.70 -3.42 2.30
N GLY A 126 3.94 -2.89 1.10
CA GLY A 126 4.06 -3.69 -0.12
C GLY A 126 5.39 -4.45 -0.25
N ILE A 127 6.47 -3.96 0.37
CA ILE A 127 7.83 -4.45 0.12
C ILE A 127 8.40 -5.25 1.31
N SER A 128 8.20 -4.79 2.54
CA SER A 128 9.00 -5.22 3.70
C SER A 128 8.67 -6.59 4.29
N ASN A 129 7.46 -7.11 4.22
CA ASN A 129 7.05 -8.24 5.07
C ASN A 129 6.49 -9.47 4.36
N SER A 130 6.54 -9.51 3.06
CA SER A 130 5.96 -10.62 2.35
C SER A 130 6.94 -11.13 1.30
N GLY A 131 7.31 -12.38 1.39
CA GLY A 131 8.13 -13.10 0.39
C GLY A 131 7.79 -12.77 -1.07
N PRO A 132 8.33 -13.43 -2.06
CA PRO A 132 8.08 -13.14 -3.47
C PRO A 132 6.57 -13.13 -3.78
N LEU A 133 6.18 -12.42 -4.82
CA LEU A 133 4.81 -12.39 -5.32
C LEU A 133 4.46 -13.73 -5.97
N GLY A 134 3.22 -14.14 -5.89
CA GLY A 134 2.72 -15.34 -6.55
C GLY A 134 2.96 -16.61 -5.74
N GLY A 135 3.44 -17.66 -6.39
CA GLY A 135 3.59 -19.02 -5.90
C GLY A 135 2.89 -20.02 -6.80
N ALA A 136 2.84 -21.28 -6.41
CA ALA A 136 2.20 -22.33 -7.17
C ALA A 136 0.71 -22.00 -7.48
N ASN A 137 0.32 -22.15 -8.73
CA ASN A 137 -1.04 -21.84 -9.23
C ASN A 137 -1.48 -20.37 -9.12
N ARG A 138 -0.54 -19.44 -8.91
CA ARG A 138 -0.84 -18.00 -8.88
C ARG A 138 -0.32 -17.31 -10.12
N VAL A 139 -1.04 -16.26 -10.52
CA VAL A 139 -0.70 -15.44 -11.67
C VAL A 139 -0.14 -14.12 -11.20
N VAL A 140 1.00 -13.73 -11.77
CA VAL A 140 1.61 -12.41 -11.60
C VAL A 140 1.63 -11.71 -12.95
N GLU A 141 1.07 -10.51 -12.99
CA GLU A 141 1.04 -9.66 -14.18
C GLU A 141 2.18 -8.65 -14.10
N SER A 142 2.85 -8.41 -15.22
CA SER A 142 3.94 -7.42 -15.33
C SER A 142 3.62 -6.45 -16.45
N ASP A 143 3.71 -5.14 -16.13
CA ASP A 143 3.46 -4.05 -17.07
C ASP A 143 4.42 -2.88 -16.81
N GLU A 144 4.75 -2.12 -17.85
CA GLU A 144 5.57 -0.92 -17.76
C GLU A 144 4.77 0.34 -18.02
N THR A 145 4.96 1.29 -17.13
CA THR A 145 4.37 2.61 -17.26
C THR A 145 5.45 3.69 -17.36
N PHE A 146 5.33 4.56 -18.37
CA PHE A 146 6.23 5.68 -18.55
C PHE A 146 5.68 6.94 -17.93
N ILE A 147 6.35 7.43 -16.86
CA ILE A 147 5.96 8.62 -16.12
C ILE A 147 6.75 9.82 -16.62
N GLY A 148 6.09 10.89 -16.94
CA GLY A 148 6.67 12.14 -17.38
C GLY A 148 5.80 12.80 -18.46
N GLY A 149 5.60 14.10 -18.35
CA GLY A 149 4.77 14.90 -19.25
C GLY A 149 5.58 15.65 -20.30
N LYS A 150 4.92 16.01 -21.41
CA LYS A 150 5.39 17.07 -22.28
C LYS A 150 5.38 18.37 -21.46
N ALA A 151 6.53 19.01 -21.30
CA ALA A 151 6.56 20.38 -20.78
C ALA A 151 5.95 21.29 -21.85
N ALA A 152 4.68 21.65 -21.68
CA ALA A 152 3.89 22.36 -22.68
C ALA A 152 4.51 23.71 -23.11
N ASN A 153 5.39 24.32 -22.33
CA ASN A 153 5.95 25.64 -22.60
C ASN A 153 7.45 25.76 -22.29
N ARG A 154 8.21 24.68 -22.32
CA ARG A 154 9.65 24.73 -22.04
C ARG A 154 10.44 24.83 -23.34
N LYS A 155 11.12 25.96 -23.55
CA LYS A 155 12.18 26.08 -24.54
C LYS A 155 13.37 25.22 -24.03
N GLY A 156 13.53 23.99 -24.54
CA GLY A 156 14.63 23.11 -24.16
C GLY A 156 14.33 21.63 -24.40
N LYS A 157 15.32 20.75 -24.17
CA LYS A 157 15.17 19.29 -24.30
C LYS A 157 14.09 18.77 -23.35
N ILE A 158 13.15 18.01 -23.87
CA ILE A 158 12.16 17.30 -23.06
C ILE A 158 12.91 16.28 -22.20
N PRO A 159 12.77 16.29 -20.86
CA PRO A 159 13.41 15.29 -20.03
C PRO A 159 12.90 13.89 -20.40
N PRO A 160 13.75 12.86 -20.35
CA PRO A 160 13.34 11.50 -20.64
C PRO A 160 12.23 11.08 -19.68
N LYS A 161 11.29 10.27 -20.15
CA LYS A 161 10.28 9.68 -19.30
C LYS A 161 10.92 8.66 -18.35
N ALA A 162 10.51 8.65 -17.09
CA ALA A 162 10.91 7.64 -16.14
C ALA A 162 10.07 6.37 -16.37
N ALA A 163 10.71 5.24 -16.54
CA ALA A 163 10.03 3.95 -16.66
C ALA A 163 9.79 3.34 -15.28
N VAL A 164 8.60 2.82 -15.06
CA VAL A 164 8.20 2.12 -13.84
C VAL A 164 7.69 0.74 -14.22
N LEU A 165 8.36 -0.30 -13.74
CA LEU A 165 7.91 -1.68 -13.82
C LEU A 165 6.92 -1.94 -12.69
N SER A 166 5.75 -2.47 -12.98
CA SER A 166 4.75 -2.88 -11.99
C SER A 166 4.53 -4.39 -12.07
N LEU A 167 4.61 -5.05 -10.92
CA LEU A 167 4.32 -6.47 -10.74
C LEU A 167 3.06 -6.58 -9.90
N VAL A 168 2.02 -7.23 -10.42
CA VAL A 168 0.71 -7.34 -9.82
C VAL A 168 0.34 -8.81 -9.64
N GLU A 169 0.21 -9.25 -8.41
CA GLU A 169 -0.36 -10.56 -8.10
C GLU A 169 -1.89 -10.48 -8.23
N ARG A 170 -2.53 -11.36 -8.99
CA ARG A 170 -4.00 -11.38 -9.09
C ARG A 170 -4.62 -11.57 -7.72
N ASP A 171 -5.58 -10.71 -7.38
CA ASP A 171 -6.26 -10.67 -6.09
C ASP A 171 -5.31 -10.49 -4.90
N GLY A 172 -4.14 -9.87 -5.12
CA GLY A 172 -3.10 -9.76 -4.12
C GLY A 172 -2.31 -8.46 -4.18
N ARG A 173 -1.02 -8.59 -3.99
CA ARG A 173 -0.07 -7.49 -3.76
C ARG A 173 0.42 -6.87 -5.07
N VAL A 174 0.81 -5.60 -4.98
CA VAL A 174 1.44 -4.87 -6.08
C VAL A 174 2.82 -4.40 -5.64
N ARG A 175 3.81 -4.55 -6.52
CA ARG A 175 5.14 -3.97 -6.35
C ARG A 175 5.51 -3.16 -7.57
N SER A 176 6.02 -1.94 -7.37
CA SER A 176 6.44 -1.08 -8.46
C SER A 176 7.88 -0.64 -8.27
N PHE A 177 8.66 -0.65 -9.35
CA PHE A 177 10.08 -0.35 -9.37
C PHE A 177 10.38 0.71 -10.41
N HIS A 178 11.10 1.76 -10.03
CA HIS A 178 11.68 2.65 -11.01
C HIS A 178 12.84 1.94 -11.72
N VAL A 179 12.82 1.93 -13.04
CA VAL A 179 13.87 1.29 -13.86
C VAL A 179 14.48 2.32 -14.80
N PRO A 180 15.81 2.30 -14.99
CA PRO A 180 16.49 3.25 -15.87
C PRO A 180 16.10 3.03 -17.34
N ASN A 181 15.88 1.77 -17.73
CA ASN A 181 15.47 1.37 -19.07
C ASN A 181 14.67 0.06 -19.03
N VAL A 182 13.90 -0.18 -20.08
CA VAL A 182 13.09 -1.39 -20.26
C VAL A 182 13.84 -2.38 -21.15
N THR A 183 14.77 -3.12 -20.55
CA THR A 183 15.55 -4.17 -21.23
C THR A 183 15.51 -5.46 -20.41
N ALA A 184 15.66 -6.61 -21.07
CA ALA A 184 15.70 -7.91 -20.40
C ALA A 184 16.79 -7.98 -19.33
N GLN A 185 17.91 -7.28 -19.53
CA GLN A 185 19.02 -7.23 -18.57
C GLN A 185 18.62 -6.48 -17.28
N THR A 186 17.84 -5.40 -17.40
CA THR A 186 17.37 -4.61 -16.25
C THR A 186 16.19 -5.26 -15.55
N LEU A 187 15.22 -5.82 -16.29
CA LEU A 187 13.99 -6.35 -15.72
C LEU A 187 14.19 -7.73 -15.09
N ARG A 188 15.03 -8.59 -15.69
CA ARG A 188 15.25 -9.96 -15.20
C ARG A 188 15.61 -10.05 -13.73
N PRO A 189 16.63 -9.33 -13.20
CA PRO A 189 16.99 -9.42 -11.78
C PRO A 189 15.86 -8.95 -10.86
N ILE A 190 15.11 -7.91 -11.24
CA ILE A 190 13.99 -7.41 -10.47
C ILE A 190 12.87 -8.45 -10.39
N MET A 191 12.50 -9.03 -11.53
CA MET A 191 11.43 -10.01 -11.61
C MET A 191 11.79 -11.30 -10.87
N THR A 192 13.00 -11.82 -11.07
CA THR A 192 13.43 -13.07 -10.39
C THR A 192 13.63 -12.92 -8.89
N ALA A 193 13.91 -11.72 -8.41
CA ALA A 193 13.99 -11.45 -6.97
C ALA A 193 12.61 -11.23 -6.31
N ASN A 194 11.62 -10.81 -7.07
CA ASN A 194 10.33 -10.38 -6.52
C ASN A 194 9.15 -11.28 -6.87
N VAL A 195 9.30 -12.19 -7.82
CA VAL A 195 8.25 -13.13 -8.23
C VAL A 195 8.71 -14.56 -8.00
N ASP A 196 7.85 -15.36 -7.39
CA ASP A 196 8.11 -16.79 -7.18
C ASP A 196 8.16 -17.53 -8.52
N ARG A 197 9.16 -18.37 -8.72
CA ARG A 197 9.35 -19.13 -9.96
C ARG A 197 8.24 -20.14 -10.24
N ALA A 198 7.52 -20.57 -9.21
CA ALA A 198 6.33 -21.43 -9.36
C ALA A 198 5.09 -20.68 -9.87
N SER A 199 5.18 -19.36 -10.08
CA SER A 199 4.09 -18.53 -10.59
C SER A 199 3.96 -18.62 -12.10
N TYR A 200 2.75 -18.36 -12.58
CA TYR A 200 2.48 -18.10 -13.97
C TYR A 200 2.63 -16.60 -14.25
N LEU A 201 3.53 -16.23 -15.17
CA LEU A 201 3.80 -14.85 -15.53
C LEU A 201 2.91 -14.42 -16.71
N MET A 202 2.23 -13.27 -16.59
CA MET A 202 1.47 -12.63 -17.67
C MET A 202 2.11 -11.28 -18.00
N THR A 203 2.36 -11.04 -19.28
CA THR A 203 2.98 -9.79 -19.76
C THR A 203 2.28 -9.28 -21.02
N ASP A 204 2.68 -8.14 -21.52
CA ASP A 204 2.38 -7.72 -22.88
C ASP A 204 3.17 -8.55 -23.93
N GLU A 205 2.97 -8.24 -25.20
CA GLU A 205 3.63 -8.90 -26.34
C GLU A 205 5.12 -8.53 -26.53
N SER A 206 5.70 -7.73 -25.62
CA SER A 206 7.09 -7.25 -25.77
C SER A 206 8.11 -8.39 -25.78
N PRO A 207 9.03 -8.43 -26.77
CA PRO A 207 10.08 -9.45 -26.86
C PRO A 207 10.99 -9.53 -25.65
N VAL A 208 11.08 -8.46 -24.87
CA VAL A 208 11.88 -8.37 -23.64
C VAL A 208 11.53 -9.47 -22.64
N TYR A 209 10.25 -9.85 -22.56
CA TYR A 209 9.75 -10.83 -21.61
C TYR A 209 9.95 -12.29 -22.02
N TRP A 210 10.21 -12.59 -23.29
CA TRP A 210 10.32 -13.97 -23.76
C TRP A 210 11.42 -14.77 -23.06
N SER A 211 12.58 -14.12 -22.87
CA SER A 211 13.72 -14.76 -22.19
C SER A 211 13.54 -14.82 -20.67
N ILE A 212 12.75 -13.92 -20.11
CA ILE A 212 12.46 -13.84 -18.67
C ILE A 212 11.39 -14.85 -18.29
N GLY A 213 10.32 -14.93 -19.08
CA GLY A 213 9.18 -15.81 -18.85
C GLY A 213 9.52 -17.30 -18.75
N ARG A 214 10.58 -17.73 -19.44
CA ARG A 214 11.09 -19.13 -19.38
C ARG A 214 11.59 -19.55 -18.00
N GLN A 215 11.79 -18.61 -17.08
CA GLN A 215 12.29 -18.87 -15.71
C GLN A 215 11.15 -19.14 -14.72
N PHE A 216 9.90 -19.00 -15.14
CA PHE A 216 8.70 -19.22 -14.34
C PHE A 216 7.97 -20.48 -14.76
N ALA A 217 7.01 -20.93 -13.97
CA ALA A 217 6.23 -22.13 -14.23
C ALA A 217 5.46 -22.07 -15.56
N GLY A 218 5.12 -20.87 -16.02
CA GLY A 218 4.53 -20.62 -17.32
C GLY A 218 4.56 -19.12 -17.64
N HIS A 219 4.46 -18.82 -18.94
CA HIS A 219 4.43 -17.44 -19.43
C HIS A 219 3.34 -17.30 -20.50
N GLY A 220 2.48 -16.30 -20.34
CA GLY A 220 1.49 -15.90 -21.31
C GLY A 220 1.65 -14.43 -21.67
N ALA A 221 1.58 -14.13 -22.96
CA ALA A 221 1.56 -12.76 -23.45
C ALA A 221 0.18 -12.41 -23.97
N VAL A 222 -0.29 -11.20 -23.67
CA VAL A 222 -1.53 -10.62 -24.20
C VAL A 222 -1.19 -9.81 -25.43
N ASN A 223 -1.87 -10.07 -26.53
CA ASN A 223 -1.61 -9.38 -27.80
C ASN A 223 -2.57 -8.19 -27.97
N HIS A 224 -2.12 -7.01 -27.57
CA HIS A 224 -2.87 -5.76 -27.74
C HIS A 224 -3.07 -5.37 -29.22
N SER A 225 -2.16 -5.78 -30.10
CA SER A 225 -2.28 -5.53 -31.54
C SER A 225 -3.44 -6.29 -32.17
N ALA A 226 -3.88 -7.39 -31.54
CA ALA A 226 -5.05 -8.18 -31.94
C ALA A 226 -6.32 -7.83 -31.12
N GLU A 227 -6.35 -6.66 -30.47
CA GLU A 227 -7.46 -6.24 -29.59
C GLU A 227 -7.75 -7.21 -28.43
N GLU A 228 -6.79 -8.07 -28.09
CA GLU A 228 -6.88 -8.95 -26.93
C GLU A 228 -6.44 -8.18 -25.69
N TYR A 229 -7.37 -7.91 -24.76
CA TYR A 229 -7.08 -7.16 -23.52
C TYR A 229 -7.02 -8.05 -22.28
N VAL A 230 -7.61 -9.24 -22.33
CA VAL A 230 -7.65 -10.19 -21.23
C VAL A 230 -7.54 -11.61 -21.76
N ARG A 231 -6.56 -12.34 -21.24
CA ARG A 231 -6.47 -13.78 -21.47
C ARG A 231 -6.79 -14.50 -20.16
N ALA A 232 -7.95 -15.17 -20.11
CA ALA A 232 -8.32 -16.03 -19.00
C ALA A 232 -7.56 -17.35 -19.13
N TYR A 233 -6.57 -17.58 -18.29
CA TYR A 233 -5.94 -18.90 -18.20
C TYR A 233 -6.74 -19.75 -17.20
N PHE A 234 -7.52 -20.68 -17.76
CA PHE A 234 -8.07 -21.79 -16.99
C PHE A 234 -7.02 -22.90 -16.92
N TRP A 235 -6.43 -23.10 -15.76
CA TRP A 235 -5.87 -24.41 -15.46
C TRP A 235 -7.03 -25.37 -15.30
N HIS A 236 -7.05 -26.43 -16.14
CA HIS A 236 -7.92 -27.56 -15.94
C HIS A 236 -7.52 -28.29 -14.65
N THR A 237 -8.03 -27.85 -13.53
CA THR A 237 -8.34 -28.74 -12.43
C THR A 237 -9.86 -28.87 -12.42
N ASN A 238 -10.34 -30.10 -12.61
CA ASN A 238 -11.74 -30.46 -12.54
C ASN A 238 -12.38 -29.97 -11.23
N THR A 239 -12.91 -28.76 -11.23
CA THR A 239 -13.97 -28.37 -10.32
C THR A 239 -14.83 -27.33 -11.02
N ARG A 240 -16.03 -27.77 -11.42
CA ARG A 240 -17.12 -26.90 -11.82
C ARG A 240 -17.41 -25.93 -10.66
N SER A 241 -17.23 -24.65 -10.87
CA SER A 241 -18.07 -23.61 -10.29
C SER A 241 -17.93 -22.30 -11.07
N SER A 242 -19.04 -21.86 -11.51
CA SER A 242 -19.57 -20.64 -12.10
C SER A 242 -18.78 -19.34 -11.95
N SER A 243 -18.56 -18.71 -13.12
CA SER A 243 -18.79 -17.30 -13.49
C SER A 243 -18.45 -16.19 -12.50
N ALA A 244 -17.45 -15.40 -12.82
CA ALA A 244 -17.55 -13.94 -13.02
C ALA A 244 -16.18 -13.38 -13.37
N GLY A 245 -16.04 -12.85 -14.58
CA GLY A 245 -14.82 -12.18 -15.02
C GLY A 245 -14.61 -10.89 -14.25
N SER A 246 -13.52 -10.84 -13.49
CA SER A 246 -13.02 -9.59 -12.91
C SER A 246 -11.97 -9.02 -13.84
N THR A 247 -12.34 -8.02 -14.59
CA THR A 247 -11.45 -7.23 -15.44
C THR A 247 -10.63 -6.31 -14.55
N ALA A 248 -9.42 -6.70 -14.19
CA ALA A 248 -8.45 -5.78 -13.60
C ALA A 248 -7.94 -4.85 -14.72
N ALA A 249 -8.64 -3.75 -14.95
CA ALA A 249 -8.16 -2.69 -15.82
C ALA A 249 -7.03 -1.96 -15.11
N ILE A 250 -5.81 -2.17 -15.55
CA ILE A 250 -4.67 -1.32 -15.17
C ILE A 250 -4.95 0.06 -15.75
N SER A 251 -5.44 0.97 -14.90
CA SER A 251 -5.65 2.36 -15.28
C SER A 251 -4.28 3.03 -15.39
N THR A 252 -3.80 3.22 -16.61
CA THR A 252 -2.62 4.01 -16.94
C THR A 252 -2.82 5.48 -16.62
N SER A 253 -2.72 5.84 -15.35
CA SER A 253 -2.65 7.22 -14.92
C SER A 253 -1.37 7.43 -14.12
N PRO A 254 -0.50 8.42 -14.46
CA PRO A 254 0.81 8.60 -13.85
C PRO A 254 0.79 9.17 -12.43
N ARG A 255 -0.33 9.06 -11.74
CA ARG A 255 -0.49 9.51 -10.35
C ARG A 255 -0.83 8.33 -9.48
N LEU A 256 0.19 7.75 -8.86
CA LEU A 256 0.11 6.71 -7.84
C LEU A 256 -0.71 5.46 -8.22
N ILE A 257 0.02 4.41 -8.41
CA ILE A 257 -0.51 3.05 -8.34
C ILE A 257 -0.90 2.77 -6.88
N CYS A 258 -2.02 3.28 -6.45
CA CYS A 258 -2.79 2.78 -5.34
C CYS A 258 -3.94 1.98 -5.93
N THR A 259 -3.62 0.91 -6.64
CA THR A 259 -4.62 -0.09 -7.00
C THR A 259 -4.69 -1.14 -5.91
N VAL A 260 -5.28 -0.78 -4.79
CA VAL A 260 -6.03 -1.77 -4.04
C VAL A 260 -7.36 -1.89 -4.76
N THR A 261 -7.43 -2.77 -5.73
CA THR A 261 -8.70 -3.21 -6.30
C THR A 261 -9.36 -4.06 -5.23
N PRO A 262 -10.53 -3.66 -4.67
CA PRO A 262 -11.26 -4.58 -3.82
C PRO A 262 -11.70 -5.77 -4.68
N PRO A 263 -11.50 -7.00 -4.24
CA PRO A 263 -12.06 -8.16 -4.92
C PRO A 263 -13.58 -8.00 -4.98
N SER A 264 -14.15 -8.13 -6.18
CA SER A 264 -15.58 -7.95 -6.46
C SER A 264 -16.49 -9.04 -5.88
N SER A 265 -16.01 -9.83 -4.92
CA SER A 265 -16.72 -10.97 -4.35
C SER A 265 -16.58 -11.15 -2.84
N ILE A 266 -16.15 -10.13 -2.08
CA ILE A 266 -16.18 -10.18 -0.62
C ILE A 266 -17.23 -9.21 -0.12
N SER A 267 -18.39 -9.76 0.20
CA SER A 267 -19.45 -9.09 0.95
C SER A 267 -18.92 -8.57 2.28
N GLY A 268 -18.90 -7.26 2.45
CA GLY A 268 -18.98 -6.61 3.77
C GLY A 268 -17.71 -6.37 4.58
N THR A 269 -16.53 -6.91 4.24
CA THR A 269 -15.38 -6.90 5.18
C THR A 269 -14.16 -6.08 4.71
N THR A 270 -14.13 -5.58 3.49
CA THR A 270 -12.87 -5.19 2.82
C THR A 270 -12.41 -3.75 3.06
N ILE A 271 -13.28 -2.84 3.49
CA ILE A 271 -12.88 -1.45 3.78
C ILE A 271 -12.39 -1.29 5.23
N GLU A 272 -12.77 -2.18 6.12
CA GLU A 272 -12.34 -2.17 7.52
C GLU A 272 -10.91 -2.69 7.73
N SER A 273 -10.42 -3.56 6.86
CA SER A 273 -9.07 -4.15 6.97
C SER A 273 -7.93 -3.28 6.42
N LEU A 274 -8.21 -2.32 5.54
CA LEU A 274 -7.19 -1.44 4.96
C LEU A 274 -6.47 -0.53 5.97
N PRO A 275 -7.13 0.01 7.00
CA PRO A 275 -6.44 0.74 8.06
C PRO A 275 -5.53 -0.14 8.94
N GLU A 276 -5.78 -1.44 9.04
CA GLU A 276 -4.97 -2.36 9.85
C GLU A 276 -3.56 -2.53 9.29
N LEU A 277 -3.45 -2.63 7.98
CA LEU A 277 -2.17 -2.75 7.28
C LEU A 277 -1.31 -1.48 7.37
N MET A 278 -1.92 -0.29 7.46
CA MET A 278 -1.19 0.98 7.51
C MET A 278 -0.73 1.41 8.90
N ILE A 279 -1.26 0.81 9.95
CA ILE A 279 -0.96 1.19 11.33
C ILE A 279 0.31 0.49 11.84
N TRP A 280 0.63 -0.68 11.27
CA TRP A 280 1.73 -1.51 11.74
C TRP A 280 3.02 -1.27 10.92
N ASN A 281 3.90 -0.41 11.41
CA ASN A 281 5.31 -0.42 11.06
C ASN A 281 6.02 -1.28 12.10
N GLY A 282 6.58 -2.40 11.69
CA GLY A 282 7.47 -3.20 12.53
C GLY A 282 8.58 -2.35 13.16
N PRO A 283 9.31 -2.84 14.17
CA PRO A 283 10.30 -2.08 14.89
C PRO A 283 11.30 -1.47 13.90
N ILE A 284 11.33 -0.14 13.82
CA ILE A 284 12.37 0.59 13.12
C ILE A 284 13.67 0.22 13.83
N ALA A 285 14.48 -0.61 13.20
CA ALA A 285 15.85 -0.85 13.65
C ALA A 285 16.56 0.51 13.61
N ARG A 286 16.63 1.18 14.76
CA ARG A 286 17.47 2.36 14.89
C ARG A 286 18.90 1.87 14.75
N SER A 287 19.51 2.11 13.60
CA SER A 287 20.95 2.05 13.41
C SER A 287 21.54 2.96 14.48
N SER A 288 22.20 2.34 15.46
CA SER A 288 23.05 3.03 16.43
C SER A 288 24.22 3.63 15.66
N ALA A 289 24.24 4.96 15.53
CA ALA A 289 25.41 5.74 15.26
C ALA A 289 25.96 6.23 16.59
#